data_6b3979cdd9237c5a42068c253cda6c20
#
_entry.id   6b3979cdd9237c5a42068c253cda6c20
#
_cell.length_a   1.000
_cell.length_b   1.000
_cell.length_c   1.000
_cell.angle_alpha   90.00
_cell.angle_beta   90.00
_cell.angle_gamma   90.00
#
_symmetry.space_group_name_H-M   'P 1'
#
loop_
_entity.id
_entity.type
_entity.pdbx_description
1 polymer ?
#
loop_
_entity_poly.entity_id
_entity_poly.type
_entity_poly.pdbx_seq_one_letter_code
_entity_poly.pdbx_strand_id
1 'polypeptide(L)'
;LRNGSGDLDTKHPDLAAVCPGTVNTTRITAFFDGERTHILAMAQKFGRGAVSDQMTFGGFYTMLDENGHAVGPGYDSHGHVHEVHPDSGFVIGDFQLPMMDEVRAFIDRVARVVPQVQYVGWDVVVTPDGPVLVEGNWGAGVYENKPSVTGIRTGHKARYREAIGF
;
A
#
# COMPACT_ATOMS: atom_id res chain seq x y z
N LEU A 1 17.08 18.81 7.99
CA LEU A 1 17.22 18.20 6.66
C LEU A 1 18.36 17.20 6.74
N ARG A 2 18.09 15.92 6.97
CA ARG A 2 19.09 14.86 6.79
C ARG A 2 19.13 14.54 5.31
N ASN A 3 20.32 14.65 4.70
CA ASN A 3 20.58 14.17 3.36
C ASN A 3 20.47 12.64 3.39
N GLY A 4 19.30 12.11 3.02
CA GLY A 4 19.08 10.69 2.92
C GLY A 4 19.56 10.18 1.57
N SER A 5 20.76 9.62 1.51
CA SER A 5 21.00 8.47 0.68
C SER A 5 20.10 7.38 1.28
N GLY A 6 18.94 7.10 0.67
CA GLY A 6 18.00 6.12 1.17
C GLY A 6 18.66 4.74 1.13
N ASP A 7 19.16 4.34 2.28
CA ASP A 7 19.70 3.01 2.49
C ASP A 7 18.53 2.03 2.38
N LEU A 8 18.54 1.15 1.40
CA LEU A 8 17.53 0.10 1.21
C LEU A 8 17.46 -0.84 2.43
N ASP A 9 18.45 -0.77 3.32
CA ASP A 9 18.52 -1.51 4.57
C ASP A 9 17.59 -0.97 5.68
N THR A 10 16.83 0.09 5.42
CA THR A 10 15.99 0.74 6.46
C THR A 10 14.53 0.34 6.48
N LYS A 11 14.07 -0.54 5.58
CA LYS A 11 12.68 -1.02 5.63
C LYS A 11 12.47 -2.01 6.79
N HIS A 12 11.24 -2.11 7.26
CA HIS A 12 10.87 -3.05 8.34
C HIS A 12 11.29 -4.49 7.98
N PRO A 13 11.79 -5.29 8.93
CA PRO A 13 12.22 -6.68 8.68
C PRO A 13 11.16 -7.55 8.00
N ASP A 14 9.88 -7.38 8.33
CA ASP A 14 8.78 -8.14 7.70
C ASP A 14 8.63 -7.82 6.20
N LEU A 15 8.85 -6.57 5.81
CA LEU A 15 8.90 -6.18 4.38
C LEU A 15 10.16 -6.71 3.70
N ALA A 16 11.27 -6.72 4.41
CA ALA A 16 12.54 -7.26 3.92
C ALA A 16 12.47 -8.77 3.71
N ALA A 17 11.72 -9.49 4.55
CA ALA A 17 11.50 -10.94 4.42
C ALA A 17 10.74 -11.29 3.13
N VAL A 18 9.84 -10.43 2.66
CA VAL A 18 9.11 -10.67 1.41
C VAL A 18 10.00 -10.37 0.21
N CYS A 19 10.62 -9.20 0.16
CA CYS A 19 11.49 -8.79 -0.95
C CYS A 19 12.62 -7.89 -0.45
N PRO A 20 13.82 -8.43 -0.19
CA PRO A 20 14.92 -7.67 0.40
C PRO A 20 15.47 -6.57 -0.52
N GLY A 21 15.48 -6.78 -1.82
CA GLY A 21 16.12 -5.89 -2.80
C GLY A 21 15.31 -4.68 -3.24
N THR A 22 14.05 -4.54 -2.78
CA THR A 22 13.13 -3.48 -3.23
C THR A 22 12.55 -2.71 -2.06
N VAL A 23 12.18 -1.46 -2.27
CA VAL A 23 11.61 -0.58 -1.22
C VAL A 23 10.26 -1.10 -0.70
N ASN A 24 9.40 -1.69 -1.53
CA ASN A 24 8.08 -2.25 -1.19
C ASN A 24 7.16 -1.23 -0.50
N THR A 25 6.54 -0.37 -1.30
CA THR A 25 5.64 0.67 -0.79
C THR A 25 4.22 0.16 -0.59
N THR A 26 3.54 0.72 0.40
CA THR A 26 2.09 0.55 0.57
C THR A 26 1.38 1.75 -0.03
N ARG A 27 0.50 1.52 -1.02
CA ARG A 27 -0.44 2.54 -1.51
C ARG A 27 -1.61 2.61 -0.56
N ILE A 28 -1.82 3.76 0.05
CA ILE A 28 -2.95 4.05 0.94
C ILE A 28 -3.78 5.15 0.31
N THR A 29 -4.96 4.80 -0.20
CA THR A 29 -5.90 5.78 -0.73
C THR A 29 -6.74 6.31 0.42
N ALA A 30 -6.69 7.62 0.64
CA ALA A 30 -7.37 8.28 1.74
C ALA A 30 -8.13 9.52 1.28
N PHE A 31 -9.18 9.84 2.03
CA PHE A 31 -9.99 11.05 1.88
C PHE A 31 -10.03 11.79 3.22
N PHE A 32 -9.68 13.07 3.21
CA PHE A 32 -9.77 13.97 4.36
C PHE A 32 -11.02 14.84 4.21
N ASP A 33 -11.98 14.71 5.12
CA ASP A 33 -13.26 15.44 5.07
C ASP A 33 -13.21 16.85 5.70
N GLY A 34 -12.04 17.25 6.24
CA GLY A 34 -11.83 18.49 6.98
C GLY A 34 -11.69 18.26 8.49
N GLU A 35 -12.15 17.13 8.99
CA GLU A 35 -12.06 16.75 10.41
C GLU A 35 -11.32 15.42 10.60
N ARG A 36 -11.64 14.43 9.78
CA ARG A 36 -11.10 13.06 9.87
C ARG A 36 -10.54 12.58 8.55
N THR A 37 -9.59 11.67 8.64
CA THR A 37 -9.03 10.98 7.49
C THR A 37 -9.63 9.59 7.37
N HIS A 38 -10.29 9.33 6.24
CA HIS A 38 -10.88 8.05 5.91
C HIS A 38 -9.95 7.27 5.00
N ILE A 39 -9.45 6.11 5.46
CA ILE A 39 -8.70 5.19 4.60
C ILE A 39 -9.71 4.41 3.76
N LEU A 40 -9.67 4.61 2.45
CA LEU A 40 -10.63 4.05 1.50
C LEU A 40 -10.20 2.70 0.96
N ALA A 41 -8.90 2.55 0.68
CA ALA A 41 -8.30 1.31 0.19
C ALA A 41 -6.81 1.26 0.51
N MET A 42 -6.28 0.06 0.66
CA MET A 42 -4.84 -0.19 0.83
C MET A 42 -4.39 -1.31 -0.09
N ALA A 43 -3.19 -1.16 -0.65
CA ALA A 43 -2.52 -2.18 -1.43
C ALA A 43 -1.03 -2.18 -1.12
N GLN A 44 -0.47 -3.36 -0.83
CA GLN A 44 0.97 -3.54 -0.71
C GLN A 44 1.56 -3.81 -2.08
N LYS A 45 2.57 -3.05 -2.46
CA LYS A 45 3.34 -3.30 -3.68
C LYS A 45 4.62 -4.07 -3.34
N PHE A 46 4.95 -5.02 -4.19
CA PHE A 46 6.17 -5.82 -4.09
C PHE A 46 6.97 -5.70 -5.38
N GLY A 47 8.26 -5.46 -5.26
CA GLY A 47 9.16 -5.46 -6.40
C GLY A 47 9.65 -6.87 -6.76
N ARG A 48 10.38 -6.97 -7.86
CA ARG A 48 11.03 -8.19 -8.33
C ARG A 48 12.41 -7.87 -8.89
N GLY A 49 13.44 -8.08 -8.08
CA GLY A 49 14.83 -7.92 -8.51
C GLY A 49 15.27 -6.51 -8.93
N ALA A 50 14.35 -5.55 -8.96
CA ALA A 50 14.61 -4.14 -9.25
C ALA A 50 14.54 -3.30 -7.96
N VAL A 51 15.16 -2.14 -7.97
CA VAL A 51 15.13 -1.19 -6.84
C VAL A 51 13.71 -0.68 -6.58
N SER A 52 12.91 -0.56 -7.65
CA SER A 52 11.53 -0.05 -7.60
C SER A 52 10.51 -1.20 -7.61
N ASP A 53 9.42 -1.01 -6.87
CA ASP A 53 8.24 -1.89 -6.85
C ASP A 53 7.21 -1.54 -7.94
N GLN A 54 7.58 -0.72 -8.92
CA GLN A 54 6.69 -0.34 -10.00
C GLN A 54 6.32 -1.55 -10.86
N MET A 55 5.05 -1.62 -11.23
CA MET A 55 4.50 -2.73 -12.03
C MET A 55 5.14 -2.85 -13.43
N THR A 56 5.63 -1.74 -13.98
CA THR A 56 6.35 -1.70 -15.26
C THR A 56 7.70 -2.40 -15.20
N PHE A 57 8.27 -2.57 -14.01
CA PHE A 57 9.53 -3.31 -13.77
C PHE A 57 9.29 -4.71 -13.19
N GLY A 58 8.10 -5.27 -13.42
CA GLY A 58 7.75 -6.61 -12.98
C GLY A 58 7.22 -6.69 -11.55
N GLY A 59 7.01 -5.55 -10.89
CA GLY A 59 6.34 -5.49 -9.59
C GLY A 59 4.89 -5.94 -9.68
N PHE A 60 4.32 -6.27 -8.54
CA PHE A 60 2.93 -6.66 -8.39
C PHE A 60 2.38 -6.15 -7.05
N TYR A 61 1.07 -6.22 -6.86
CA TYR A 61 0.43 -5.77 -5.62
C TYR A 61 -0.52 -6.81 -5.07
N THR A 62 -0.76 -6.77 -3.77
CA THR A 62 -1.91 -7.42 -3.12
C THR A 62 -2.75 -6.38 -2.40
N MET A 63 -4.08 -6.61 -2.34
CA MET A 63 -4.96 -5.76 -1.54
C MET A 63 -4.82 -6.09 -0.06
N LEU A 64 -4.96 -5.07 0.79
CA LEU A 64 -4.98 -5.23 2.23
C LEU A 64 -6.37 -4.90 2.79
N ASP A 65 -6.73 -5.59 3.86
CA ASP A 65 -7.89 -5.24 4.67
C ASP A 65 -7.60 -4.02 5.58
N GLU A 66 -8.56 -3.65 6.39
CA GLU A 66 -8.43 -2.53 7.32
C GLU A 66 -7.37 -2.73 8.41
N ASN A 67 -6.97 -3.95 8.69
CA ASN A 67 -5.94 -4.30 9.66
C ASN A 67 -4.56 -4.52 9.03
N GLY A 68 -4.46 -4.35 7.71
CA GLY A 68 -3.21 -4.51 6.97
C GLY A 68 -2.91 -5.95 6.53
N HIS A 69 -3.85 -6.90 6.68
CA HIS A 69 -3.67 -8.27 6.18
C HIS A 69 -3.94 -8.34 4.68
N ALA A 70 -3.17 -9.17 3.98
CA ALA A 70 -3.44 -9.48 2.59
C ALA A 70 -4.81 -10.18 2.43
N VAL A 71 -5.61 -9.72 1.46
CA VAL A 71 -6.97 -10.22 1.20
C VAL A 71 -6.98 -11.27 0.09
N GLY A 72 -5.82 -11.67 -0.39
CA GLY A 72 -5.66 -12.65 -1.46
C GLY A 72 -4.27 -12.62 -2.05
N PRO A 73 -4.08 -13.24 -3.22
CA PRO A 73 -2.79 -13.28 -3.90
C PRO A 73 -2.38 -11.91 -4.46
N GLY A 74 -1.19 -11.85 -5.04
CA GLY A 74 -0.71 -10.69 -5.77
C GLY A 74 -1.20 -10.65 -7.22
N TYR A 75 -1.21 -9.45 -7.81
CA TYR A 75 -1.60 -9.20 -9.20
C TYR A 75 -0.58 -8.29 -9.89
N ASP A 76 -0.11 -8.69 -11.07
CA ASP A 76 0.74 -7.83 -11.89
C ASP A 76 -0.06 -7.08 -12.99
N SER A 77 0.63 -6.22 -13.75
CA SER A 77 0.06 -5.44 -14.84
C SER A 77 -0.43 -6.29 -16.02
N HIS A 78 0.04 -7.53 -16.16
CA HIS A 78 -0.36 -8.46 -17.21
C HIS A 78 -1.55 -9.34 -16.81
N GLY A 79 -1.97 -9.23 -15.56
CA GLY A 79 -3.08 -10.00 -15.02
C GLY A 79 -2.71 -11.36 -14.45
N HIS A 80 -1.41 -11.67 -14.33
CA HIS A 80 -0.99 -12.90 -13.64
C HIS A 80 -1.29 -12.80 -12.15
N VAL A 81 -1.47 -13.98 -11.56
CA VAL A 81 -1.76 -14.16 -10.13
C VAL A 81 -0.54 -14.76 -9.47
N HIS A 82 -0.11 -14.17 -8.36
CA HIS A 82 1.05 -14.58 -7.59
C HIS A 82 0.62 -15.03 -6.19
N GLU A 83 0.47 -16.33 -5.97
CA GLU A 83 0.21 -16.88 -4.63
C GLU A 83 1.44 -16.76 -3.73
N VAL A 84 2.62 -16.85 -4.34
CA VAL A 84 3.91 -16.68 -3.68
C VAL A 84 4.73 -15.62 -4.39
N HIS A 85 5.61 -14.95 -3.64
CA HIS A 85 6.58 -14.03 -4.22
C HIS A 85 7.59 -14.82 -5.06
N PRO A 86 7.73 -14.52 -6.36
CA PRO A 86 8.52 -15.36 -7.27
C PRO A 86 10.00 -15.51 -6.89
N ASP A 87 10.58 -14.50 -6.24
CA ASP A 87 12.01 -14.48 -5.94
C ASP A 87 12.30 -15.01 -4.52
N SER A 88 11.43 -14.80 -3.54
CA SER A 88 11.63 -15.23 -2.15
C SER A 88 10.86 -16.48 -1.74
N GLY A 89 9.80 -16.85 -2.48
CA GLY A 89 8.88 -17.92 -2.09
C GLY A 89 7.92 -17.56 -0.95
N PHE A 90 7.89 -16.29 -0.51
CA PHE A 90 6.97 -15.84 0.53
C PHE A 90 5.52 -16.00 0.07
N VAL A 91 4.65 -16.59 0.91
CA VAL A 91 3.22 -16.75 0.63
C VAL A 91 2.53 -15.39 0.78
N ILE A 92 2.00 -14.83 -0.30
CA ILE A 92 1.45 -13.47 -0.31
C ILE A 92 0.25 -13.35 0.63
N GLY A 93 -0.59 -14.38 0.73
CA GLY A 93 -1.74 -14.41 1.63
C GLY A 93 -1.39 -14.31 3.12
N ASP A 94 -0.14 -14.61 3.49
CA ASP A 94 0.34 -14.52 4.89
C ASP A 94 0.89 -13.13 5.22
N PHE A 95 0.90 -12.19 4.25
CA PHE A 95 1.43 -10.86 4.48
C PHE A 95 0.54 -10.04 5.40
N GLN A 96 1.20 -9.38 6.37
CA GLN A 96 0.59 -8.34 7.19
C GLN A 96 1.49 -7.10 7.19
N LEU A 97 0.89 -5.94 6.95
CA LEU A 97 1.60 -4.66 7.07
C LEU A 97 1.94 -4.42 8.55
N PRO A 98 3.23 -4.26 8.89
CA PRO A 98 3.62 -3.98 10.26
C PRO A 98 3.20 -2.56 10.69
N MET A 99 3.12 -2.32 12.00
CA MET A 99 2.90 -1.00 12.60
C MET A 99 1.63 -0.29 12.07
N MET A 100 0.53 -1.02 11.92
CA MET A 100 -0.68 -0.50 11.27
C MET A 100 -1.29 0.70 12.01
N ASP A 101 -1.21 0.77 13.33
CA ASP A 101 -1.72 1.90 14.10
C ASP A 101 -0.88 3.17 13.88
N GLU A 102 0.45 3.02 13.81
CA GLU A 102 1.38 4.10 13.47
C GLU A 102 1.16 4.57 12.04
N VAL A 103 0.89 3.64 11.12
CA VAL A 103 0.55 3.96 9.72
C VAL A 103 -0.74 4.78 9.66
N ARG A 104 -1.80 4.41 10.37
CA ARG A 104 -3.05 5.18 10.45
C ARG A 104 -2.82 6.59 10.98
N ALA A 105 -2.10 6.69 12.11
CA ALA A 105 -1.78 7.98 12.71
C ALA A 105 -0.91 8.85 11.78
N PHE A 106 -0.01 8.23 11.03
CA PHE A 106 0.83 8.91 10.05
C PHE A 106 0.00 9.46 8.89
N ILE A 107 -0.91 8.67 8.31
CA ILE A 107 -1.78 9.09 7.21
C ILE A 107 -2.68 10.26 7.64
N ASP A 108 -3.22 10.23 8.86
CA ASP A 108 -4.01 11.37 9.38
C ASP A 108 -3.15 12.65 9.48
N ARG A 109 -1.90 12.55 9.94
CA ARG A 109 -1.00 13.72 10.01
C ARG A 109 -0.67 14.28 8.62
N VAL A 110 -0.29 13.43 7.65
CA VAL A 110 0.11 13.92 6.32
C VAL A 110 -1.07 14.47 5.53
N ALA A 111 -2.28 13.91 5.68
CA ALA A 111 -3.48 14.43 5.05
C ALA A 111 -3.83 15.86 5.50
N ARG A 112 -3.47 16.23 6.72
CA ARG A 112 -3.71 17.57 7.29
C ARG A 112 -2.67 18.61 6.85
N VAL A 113 -1.58 18.22 6.18
CA VAL A 113 -0.54 19.17 5.72
C VAL A 113 -1.04 20.02 4.55
N VAL A 114 -1.82 19.42 3.64
CA VAL A 114 -2.44 20.12 2.50
C VAL A 114 -3.94 19.76 2.46
N PRO A 115 -4.75 20.31 3.38
CA PRO A 115 -6.14 19.89 3.58
C PRO A 115 -7.05 20.19 2.39
N GLN A 116 -6.60 21.06 1.46
CA GLN A 116 -7.33 21.37 0.23
C GLN A 116 -7.29 20.22 -0.79
N VAL A 117 -6.30 19.32 -0.68
CA VAL A 117 -6.20 18.12 -1.51
C VAL A 117 -6.76 16.95 -0.72
N GLN A 118 -8.08 16.83 -0.73
CA GLN A 118 -8.80 15.91 0.13
C GLN A 118 -8.60 14.43 -0.24
N TYR A 119 -8.50 14.11 -1.53
CA TYR A 119 -8.33 12.74 -2.03
C TYR A 119 -6.91 12.51 -2.53
N VAL A 120 -6.17 11.64 -1.84
CA VAL A 120 -4.77 11.35 -2.16
C VAL A 120 -4.49 9.85 -2.02
N GLY A 121 -3.71 9.31 -2.96
CA GLY A 121 -3.05 8.01 -2.83
C GLY A 121 -1.63 8.21 -2.30
N TRP A 122 -1.42 7.87 -1.04
CA TRP A 122 -0.14 7.98 -0.35
C TRP A 122 0.70 6.72 -0.58
N ASP A 123 1.93 6.86 -1.03
CA ASP A 123 2.91 5.78 -1.07
C ASP A 123 3.80 5.88 0.17
N VAL A 124 3.72 4.86 1.01
CA VAL A 124 4.37 4.81 2.32
C VAL A 124 5.27 3.58 2.41
N VAL A 125 6.44 3.76 2.99
CA VAL A 125 7.33 2.66 3.41
C VAL A 125 7.30 2.57 4.93
N VAL A 126 7.12 1.36 5.46
CA VAL A 126 7.27 1.13 6.90
C VAL A 126 8.73 0.76 7.19
N THR A 127 9.34 1.51 8.10
CA THR A 127 10.70 1.29 8.61
C THR A 127 10.62 0.81 10.06
N PRO A 128 11.71 0.33 10.67
CA PRO A 128 11.73 -0.01 12.10
C PRO A 128 11.38 1.19 13.01
N ASP A 129 11.63 2.40 12.55
CA ASP A 129 11.37 3.65 13.30
C ASP A 129 9.96 4.23 13.00
N GLY A 130 9.18 3.57 12.14
CA GLY A 130 7.83 3.98 11.76
C GLY A 130 7.65 4.23 10.26
N PRO A 131 6.43 4.66 9.86
CA PRO A 131 6.10 4.92 8.47
C PRO A 131 6.78 6.20 7.94
N VAL A 132 7.22 6.14 6.69
CA VAL A 132 7.87 7.22 5.94
C VAL A 132 7.11 7.46 4.64
N LEU A 133 6.83 8.73 4.32
CA LEU A 133 6.20 9.12 3.07
C LEU A 133 7.21 9.08 1.92
N VAL A 134 6.86 8.36 0.87
CA VAL A 134 7.60 8.37 -0.40
C VAL A 134 7.03 9.46 -1.31
N GLU A 135 5.71 9.40 -1.56
CA GLU A 135 5.02 10.40 -2.38
C GLU A 135 3.52 10.46 -2.07
N GLY A 136 2.88 11.57 -2.47
CA GLY A 136 1.43 11.73 -2.48
C GLY A 136 0.92 11.98 -3.89
N ASN A 137 -0.04 11.18 -4.35
CA ASN A 137 -0.62 11.23 -5.68
C ASN A 137 -2.05 11.75 -5.61
N TRP A 138 -2.28 13.00 -6.02
CA TRP A 138 -3.64 13.52 -6.17
C TRP A 138 -4.34 12.86 -7.37
N GLY A 139 -5.62 12.56 -7.25
CA GLY A 139 -6.35 11.85 -8.31
C GLY A 139 -5.86 10.42 -8.54
N ALA A 140 -5.29 9.78 -7.52
CA ALA A 140 -4.73 8.45 -7.61
C ALA A 140 -5.77 7.40 -8.07
N GLY A 141 -5.33 6.52 -8.96
CA GLY A 141 -6.08 5.32 -9.31
C GLY A 141 -6.17 4.34 -8.13
N VAL A 142 -7.13 3.45 -8.17
CA VAL A 142 -7.40 2.45 -7.13
C VAL A 142 -6.89 1.09 -7.59
N TYR A 143 -6.22 0.39 -6.69
CA TYR A 143 -5.97 -1.04 -6.83
C TYR A 143 -7.21 -1.82 -6.40
N GLU A 144 -7.46 -2.97 -7.03
CA GLU A 144 -8.65 -3.76 -6.77
C GLU A 144 -8.33 -5.25 -6.70
N ASN A 145 -9.14 -5.98 -5.91
CA ASN A 145 -9.19 -7.44 -5.97
C ASN A 145 -9.81 -7.92 -7.29
N LYS A 146 -9.41 -9.12 -7.72
CA LYS A 146 -10.08 -9.82 -8.82
C LYS A 146 -11.13 -10.77 -8.27
N PRO A 147 -12.43 -10.49 -8.46
CA PRO A 147 -13.51 -11.33 -7.94
C PRO A 147 -13.46 -12.77 -8.43
N SER A 148 -12.91 -13.00 -9.63
CA SER A 148 -12.70 -14.35 -10.19
C SER A 148 -11.68 -15.18 -9.43
N VAL A 149 -10.79 -14.53 -8.65
CA VAL A 149 -9.73 -15.19 -7.89
C VAL A 149 -10.10 -15.28 -6.41
N THR A 150 -10.52 -14.17 -5.81
CA THR A 150 -10.81 -14.10 -4.36
C THR A 150 -12.25 -14.48 -4.00
N GLY A 151 -13.18 -14.48 -4.97
CA GLY A 151 -14.61 -14.58 -4.70
C GLY A 151 -15.24 -13.33 -4.08
N ILE A 152 -14.45 -12.32 -3.72
CA ILE A 152 -14.91 -11.07 -3.13
C ILE A 152 -15.56 -10.23 -4.23
N ARG A 153 -16.87 -10.00 -4.12
CA ARG A 153 -17.66 -9.25 -5.10
C ARG A 153 -18.04 -7.85 -4.64
N THR A 154 -17.67 -7.48 -3.42
CA THR A 154 -17.87 -6.16 -2.84
C THR A 154 -16.69 -5.28 -3.20
N GLY A 155 -16.90 -4.26 -4.05
CA GLY A 155 -15.91 -3.23 -4.35
C GLY A 155 -15.88 -2.15 -3.27
N HIS A 156 -15.07 -1.11 -3.50
CA HIS A 156 -14.87 -0.01 -2.54
C HIS A 156 -16.03 1.00 -2.51
N LYS A 157 -17.02 0.90 -3.40
CA LYS A 157 -18.09 1.89 -3.58
C LYS A 157 -18.82 2.26 -2.27
N ALA A 158 -19.13 1.28 -1.42
CA ALA A 158 -19.82 1.55 -0.17
C ALA A 158 -18.98 2.44 0.77
N ARG A 159 -17.70 2.12 0.91
CA ARG A 159 -16.74 2.88 1.73
C ARG A 159 -16.53 4.30 1.18
N TYR A 160 -16.42 4.44 -0.15
CA TYR A 160 -16.33 5.74 -0.79
C TYR A 160 -17.58 6.58 -0.57
N ARG A 161 -18.77 5.97 -0.70
CA ARG A 161 -20.05 6.67 -0.44
C ARG A 161 -20.15 7.15 1.00
N GLU A 162 -19.77 6.34 1.96
CA GLU A 162 -19.77 6.70 3.38
C GLU A 162 -18.82 7.87 3.68
N ALA A 163 -17.61 7.85 3.11
CA ALA A 163 -16.61 8.87 3.38
C ALA A 163 -16.83 10.18 2.62
N ILE A 164 -17.30 10.13 1.37
CA ILE A 164 -17.37 11.29 0.46
C ILE A 164 -18.80 11.81 0.32
N GLY A 165 -19.84 10.98 0.55
CA GLY A 165 -21.22 11.42 0.59
C GLY A 165 -21.89 11.61 -0.78
N PHE A 166 -21.67 10.69 -1.75
CA PHE A 166 -22.32 10.72 -3.07
C PHE A 166 -23.39 9.65 -3.25
#